data_5f2d1d58d04ae5fc0f292d0331a7f6d6
#
_entry.id   5f2d1d58d04ae5fc0f292d0331a7f6d6
#
_cell.length_a   1.000
_cell.length_b   1.000
_cell.length_c   1.000
_cell.angle_alpha   90.00
_cell.angle_beta   90.00
_cell.angle_gamma   90.00
#
_symmetry.space_group_name_H-M   'P 1'
#
loop_
_entity.id
_entity.type
_entity.pdbx_description
1 polymer ?
#
loop_
_entity_poly.entity_id
_entity_poly.type
_entity_poly.pdbx_seq_one_letter_code
_entity_poly.pdbx_strand_id
1 'polypeptide(L)'
;MSTENETMKAQAVVFSQPKQVSLQALELCSSGADDIEVNVLYSGISTGTERLLWDGSMPAFPGMGYPLVPGYEAVGQVVSAGEHSPYQAGQRVFVPGAHCWGDGVHSLFGGSASRLVVPHQRVVAVDAIDGPEAVLLALAATAYHSVSGGGQQAPFEPPEL
;
A
#
# COMPACT_ATOMS: atom_id res chain seq x y z
N MET A 1 -11.98 35.20 0.93
CA MET A 1 -12.78 33.99 0.80
C MET A 1 -11.86 32.83 1.16
N SER A 2 -12.02 32.32 2.37
CA SER A 2 -11.24 31.16 2.83
C SER A 2 -11.79 29.94 2.09
N THR A 3 -11.02 29.38 1.17
CA THR A 3 -11.27 28.02 0.66
C THR A 3 -11.11 27.10 1.85
N GLU A 4 -12.22 26.63 2.42
CA GLU A 4 -12.19 25.47 3.31
C GLU A 4 -11.49 24.36 2.52
N ASN A 5 -10.33 23.95 3.01
CA ASN A 5 -9.58 22.83 2.44
C ASN A 5 -10.40 21.59 2.82
N GLU A 6 -11.25 21.13 1.91
CA GLU A 6 -12.09 19.96 2.14
C GLU A 6 -11.17 18.76 2.37
N THR A 7 -11.08 18.32 3.61
CA THR A 7 -10.20 17.21 3.99
C THR A 7 -10.67 15.97 3.26
N MET A 8 -9.80 15.42 2.43
CA MET A 8 -10.11 14.23 1.64
C MET A 8 -10.24 13.01 2.54
N LYS A 9 -11.28 12.22 2.34
CA LYS A 9 -11.56 11.01 3.12
C LYS A 9 -11.51 9.76 2.24
N ALA A 10 -11.09 8.66 2.85
CA ALA A 10 -11.12 7.33 2.25
C ALA A 10 -11.78 6.32 3.19
N GLN A 11 -12.45 5.32 2.62
CA GLN A 11 -12.87 4.14 3.38
C GLN A 11 -11.65 3.23 3.54
N ALA A 12 -11.31 2.89 4.77
CA ALA A 12 -10.17 2.05 5.09
C ALA A 12 -10.59 0.86 5.95
N VAL A 13 -9.91 -0.28 5.75
CA VAL A 13 -9.97 -1.40 6.67
C VAL A 13 -9.13 -1.05 7.89
N VAL A 14 -9.73 -1.08 9.07
CA VAL A 14 -9.06 -0.71 10.32
C VAL A 14 -9.12 -1.86 11.31
N PHE A 15 -7.95 -2.28 11.78
CA PHE A 15 -7.84 -3.11 12.98
C PHE A 15 -7.78 -2.17 14.19
N SER A 16 -8.90 -1.99 14.89
CA SER A 16 -8.97 -1.09 16.06
C SER A 16 -8.19 -1.63 17.26
N GLN A 17 -8.14 -2.93 17.39
CA GLN A 17 -7.32 -3.73 18.31
C GLN A 17 -7.28 -5.18 17.81
N PRO A 18 -6.50 -6.08 18.40
CA PRO A 18 -6.50 -7.48 18.02
C PRO A 18 -7.89 -8.08 17.92
N LYS A 19 -8.17 -8.81 16.83
CA LYS A 19 -9.43 -9.48 16.50
C LYS A 19 -10.63 -8.56 16.27
N GLN A 20 -10.40 -7.26 16.12
CA GLN A 20 -11.44 -6.30 15.77
C GLN A 20 -11.11 -5.60 14.46
N VAL A 21 -11.95 -5.82 13.46
CA VAL A 21 -11.87 -5.21 12.13
C VAL A 21 -13.14 -4.43 11.83
N SER A 22 -12.98 -3.28 11.20
CA SER A 22 -14.10 -2.44 10.74
C SER A 22 -13.71 -1.66 9.49
N LEU A 23 -14.71 -1.20 8.73
CA LEU A 23 -14.52 -0.17 7.71
C LEU A 23 -14.76 1.19 8.38
N GLN A 24 -13.82 2.10 8.20
CA GLN A 24 -13.91 3.46 8.74
C GLN A 24 -13.58 4.48 7.67
N ALA A 25 -14.26 5.62 7.74
CA ALA A 25 -13.89 6.80 6.95
C ALA A 25 -12.76 7.52 7.67
N LEU A 26 -11.57 7.51 7.09
CA LEU A 26 -10.38 8.17 7.63
C LEU A 26 -10.00 9.36 6.78
N GLU A 27 -9.44 10.38 7.40
CA GLU A 27 -8.87 11.53 6.72
C GLU A 27 -7.50 11.17 6.12
N LEU A 28 -7.28 11.62 4.89
CA LEU A 28 -6.01 11.50 4.21
C LEU A 28 -5.14 12.72 4.50
N CYS A 29 -3.83 12.54 4.54
CA CYS A 29 -2.89 13.65 4.51
C CYS A 29 -3.04 14.44 3.20
N SER A 30 -2.63 15.70 3.22
CA SER A 30 -2.56 16.51 2.01
C SER A 30 -1.52 15.98 1.04
N SER A 31 -1.85 15.96 -0.24
CA SER A 31 -0.92 15.61 -1.32
C SER A 31 0.07 16.74 -1.56
N GLY A 32 1.35 16.43 -1.67
CA GLY A 32 2.44 17.35 -1.97
C GLY A 32 2.93 17.26 -3.42
N ALA A 33 3.99 18.01 -3.74
CA ALA A 33 4.56 18.07 -5.08
C ALA A 33 5.15 16.72 -5.56
N ASP A 34 5.59 15.88 -4.63
CA ASP A 34 6.16 14.55 -4.91
C ASP A 34 5.16 13.41 -4.78
N ASP A 35 3.91 13.71 -4.41
CA ASP A 35 2.91 12.69 -4.16
C ASP A 35 2.00 12.45 -5.36
N ILE A 36 1.39 11.27 -5.36
CA ILE A 36 0.26 10.94 -6.22
C ILE A 36 -0.93 10.49 -5.37
N GLU A 37 -2.11 10.79 -5.86
CA GLU A 37 -3.36 10.26 -5.33
C GLU A 37 -3.79 9.06 -6.17
N VAL A 38 -4.15 7.98 -5.49
CA VAL A 38 -4.50 6.71 -6.13
C VAL A 38 -5.87 6.25 -5.67
N ASN A 39 -6.81 6.06 -6.61
CA ASN A 39 -8.02 5.27 -6.36
C ASN A 39 -7.66 3.79 -6.41
N VAL A 40 -7.85 3.09 -5.31
CA VAL A 40 -7.58 1.66 -5.22
C VAL A 40 -8.67 0.87 -5.92
N LEU A 41 -8.28 0.00 -6.83
CA LEU A 41 -9.16 -0.90 -7.57
C LEU A 41 -9.18 -2.29 -6.93
N TYR A 42 -8.02 -2.75 -6.50
CA TYR A 42 -7.81 -4.07 -5.89
C TYR A 42 -6.82 -3.97 -4.74
N SER A 43 -7.04 -4.74 -3.69
CA SER A 43 -6.10 -4.90 -2.59
C SER A 43 -6.01 -6.39 -2.23
N GLY A 44 -4.80 -6.93 -2.26
CA GLY A 44 -4.52 -8.28 -1.80
C GLY A 44 -4.61 -8.37 -0.27
N ILE A 45 -4.89 -9.56 0.23
CA ILE A 45 -4.86 -9.87 1.67
C ILE A 45 -3.87 -11.00 1.88
N SER A 46 -2.75 -10.69 2.52
CA SER A 46 -1.76 -11.69 2.89
C SER A 46 -2.25 -12.51 4.08
N THR A 47 -2.52 -13.79 3.85
CA THR A 47 -2.97 -14.70 4.91
C THR A 47 -1.94 -14.92 6.02
N GLY A 48 -0.68 -14.58 5.79
CA GLY A 48 0.39 -14.58 6.79
C GLY A 48 0.42 -13.29 7.58
N THR A 49 0.78 -12.18 6.94
CA THR A 49 1.03 -10.88 7.59
C THR A 49 -0.22 -10.29 8.21
N GLU A 50 -1.31 -10.15 7.46
CA GLU A 50 -2.55 -9.57 7.97
C GLU A 50 -3.17 -10.42 9.08
N ARG A 51 -2.98 -11.74 9.03
CA ARG A 51 -3.40 -12.62 10.13
C ARG A 51 -2.67 -12.31 11.43
N LEU A 52 -1.35 -12.16 11.39
CA LEU A 52 -0.54 -11.81 12.56
C LEU A 52 -0.91 -10.43 13.11
N LEU A 53 -1.18 -9.47 12.23
CA LEU A 53 -1.65 -8.14 12.61
C LEU A 53 -3.06 -8.21 13.24
N TRP A 54 -3.97 -8.99 12.63
CA TRP A 54 -5.33 -9.11 13.11
C TRP A 54 -5.43 -9.82 14.46
N ASP A 55 -4.67 -10.89 14.67
CA ASP A 55 -4.74 -11.65 15.93
C ASP A 55 -3.85 -11.09 17.05
N GLY A 56 -2.99 -10.10 16.73
CA GLY A 56 -2.09 -9.46 17.69
C GLY A 56 -0.82 -10.24 17.96
N SER A 57 -0.51 -11.29 17.18
CA SER A 57 0.70 -12.10 17.34
C SER A 57 1.90 -11.60 16.53
N MET A 58 1.75 -10.49 15.80
CA MET A 58 2.87 -9.86 15.11
C MET A 58 3.92 -9.43 16.15
N PRO A 59 5.20 -9.81 15.98
CA PRO A 59 6.26 -9.32 16.84
C PRO A 59 6.32 -7.80 16.88
N ALA A 60 6.63 -7.23 18.02
CA ALA A 60 6.77 -5.78 18.15
C ALA A 60 7.93 -5.27 17.30
N PHE A 61 7.69 -4.22 16.51
CA PHE A 61 8.70 -3.52 15.73
C PHE A 61 8.29 -2.03 15.58
N PRO A 62 9.21 -1.15 15.16
CA PRO A 62 8.93 0.27 15.02
C PRO A 62 7.74 0.54 14.08
N GLY A 63 6.78 1.35 14.51
CA GLY A 63 5.56 1.68 13.78
C GLY A 63 4.39 0.72 13.97
N MET A 64 4.58 -0.40 14.65
CA MET A 64 3.50 -1.31 15.03
C MET A 64 2.65 -0.73 16.15
N GLY A 65 1.34 -0.73 15.98
CA GLY A 65 0.37 -0.27 16.98
C GLY A 65 -1.05 -0.34 16.46
N TYR A 66 -2.02 -0.10 17.33
CA TYR A 66 -3.44 -0.02 17.00
C TYR A 66 -4.01 1.35 17.41
N PRO A 67 -5.02 1.86 16.70
CA PRO A 67 -5.63 1.33 15.47
C PRO A 67 -4.66 1.31 14.29
N LEU A 68 -4.81 0.32 13.39
CA LEU A 68 -3.89 0.05 12.28
C LEU A 68 -4.66 -0.12 10.97
N VAL A 69 -4.18 0.51 9.90
CA VAL A 69 -4.59 0.18 8.51
C VAL A 69 -3.56 -0.79 7.93
N PRO A 70 -3.95 -2.02 7.57
CA PRO A 70 -3.05 -3.00 6.95
C PRO A 70 -2.92 -2.78 5.43
N GLY A 71 -2.26 -3.71 4.74
CA GLY A 71 -2.25 -3.84 3.28
C GLY A 71 -0.99 -3.28 2.61
N TYR A 72 -0.33 -4.13 1.83
CA TYR A 72 0.87 -3.82 1.05
C TYR A 72 0.79 -4.34 -0.40
N GLU A 73 -0.40 -4.76 -0.82
CA GLU A 73 -0.67 -5.36 -2.13
C GLU A 73 -1.80 -4.59 -2.83
N ALA A 74 -1.72 -3.25 -2.84
CA ALA A 74 -2.75 -2.45 -3.48
C ALA A 74 -2.40 -2.16 -4.94
N VAL A 75 -3.42 -2.19 -5.79
CA VAL A 75 -3.35 -1.74 -7.19
C VAL A 75 -4.46 -0.73 -7.41
N GLY A 76 -4.11 0.38 -8.02
CA GLY A 76 -5.06 1.44 -8.27
C GLY A 76 -4.73 2.28 -9.48
N GLN A 77 -5.55 3.28 -9.70
CA GLN A 77 -5.41 4.23 -10.78
C GLN A 77 -5.07 5.61 -10.23
N VAL A 78 -4.07 6.24 -10.79
CA VAL A 78 -3.68 7.62 -10.44
C VAL A 78 -4.84 8.55 -10.77
N VAL A 79 -5.25 9.35 -9.80
CA VAL A 79 -6.30 10.37 -9.93
C VAL A 79 -5.69 11.75 -10.17
N SER A 80 -4.66 12.06 -9.36
CA SER A 80 -3.89 13.29 -9.48
C SER A 80 -2.42 13.03 -9.17
N ALA A 81 -1.55 13.87 -9.67
CA ALA A 81 -0.11 13.77 -9.47
C ALA A 81 0.46 15.16 -9.21
N GLY A 82 1.36 15.24 -8.23
CA GLY A 82 2.11 16.44 -7.92
C GLY A 82 3.07 16.82 -9.05
N GLU A 83 3.57 18.05 -9.03
CA GLU A 83 4.35 18.64 -10.13
C GLU A 83 5.68 17.91 -10.43
N HIS A 84 6.24 17.20 -9.45
CA HIS A 84 7.49 16.45 -9.62
C HIS A 84 7.25 15.00 -10.04
N SER A 85 6.01 14.55 -10.10
CA SER A 85 5.68 13.17 -10.44
C SER A 85 5.72 12.94 -11.96
N PRO A 86 6.34 11.83 -12.41
CA PRO A 86 6.29 11.44 -13.82
C PRO A 86 4.95 10.76 -14.21
N TYR A 87 4.09 10.47 -13.23
CA TYR A 87 2.82 9.79 -13.46
C TYR A 87 1.75 10.76 -13.91
N GLN A 88 0.75 10.23 -14.62
CA GLN A 88 -0.40 10.97 -15.10
C GLN A 88 -1.70 10.30 -14.64
N ALA A 89 -2.76 11.08 -14.51
CA ALA A 89 -4.09 10.57 -14.21
C ALA A 89 -4.50 9.48 -15.22
N GLY A 90 -5.07 8.41 -14.72
CA GLY A 90 -5.46 7.25 -15.51
C GLY A 90 -4.44 6.11 -15.51
N GLN A 91 -3.16 6.35 -15.25
CA GLN A 91 -2.15 5.29 -15.18
C GLN A 91 -2.41 4.34 -14.01
N ARG A 92 -2.14 3.06 -14.23
CA ARG A 92 -2.26 2.04 -13.19
C ARG A 92 -0.95 1.86 -12.46
N VAL A 93 -1.03 1.79 -11.15
CA VAL A 93 0.12 1.64 -10.27
C VAL A 93 -0.12 0.56 -9.21
N PHE A 94 0.94 -0.17 -8.90
CA PHE A 94 1.04 -0.99 -7.71
C PHE A 94 1.57 -0.13 -6.56
N VAL A 95 0.93 -0.23 -5.40
CA VAL A 95 1.27 0.51 -4.18
C VAL A 95 1.65 -0.48 -3.08
N PRO A 96 2.92 -0.57 -2.69
CA PRO A 96 3.39 -1.51 -1.65
C PRO A 96 3.06 -1.04 -0.23
N GLY A 97 2.23 -0.02 -0.09
CA GLY A 97 1.78 0.56 1.17
C GLY A 97 1.84 2.07 1.15
N ALA A 98 1.10 2.68 2.07
CA ALA A 98 0.98 4.13 2.19
C ALA A 98 1.00 4.57 3.66
N HIS A 99 1.53 5.77 3.93
CA HIS A 99 1.54 6.41 5.24
C HIS A 99 0.79 7.73 5.15
N CYS A 100 -0.48 7.65 4.79
CA CYS A 100 -1.29 8.83 4.46
C CYS A 100 -2.46 9.06 5.43
N TRP A 101 -2.43 8.45 6.59
CA TRP A 101 -3.49 8.56 7.58
C TRP A 101 -3.18 9.62 8.62
N GLY A 102 -4.23 10.26 9.14
CA GLY A 102 -4.10 11.25 10.19
C GLY A 102 -3.59 10.70 11.52
N ASP A 103 -3.39 11.60 12.47
CA ASP A 103 -2.83 11.28 13.79
C ASP A 103 -3.61 10.19 14.52
N GLY A 104 -2.88 9.28 15.17
CA GLY A 104 -3.45 8.21 15.97
C GLY A 104 -3.83 6.95 15.20
N VAL A 105 -3.58 6.89 13.89
CA VAL A 105 -3.75 5.68 13.07
C VAL A 105 -2.39 5.17 12.60
N HIS A 106 -2.05 3.97 12.99
CA HIS A 106 -0.82 3.32 12.54
C HIS A 106 -0.98 2.77 11.12
N SER A 107 0.04 2.97 10.31
CA SER A 107 0.07 2.49 8.93
C SER A 107 1.36 1.74 8.66
N LEU A 108 1.45 0.52 9.16
CA LEU A 108 2.63 -0.29 8.87
C LEU A 108 2.79 -0.49 7.37
N PHE A 109 1.70 -0.79 6.70
CA PHE A 109 1.61 -0.85 5.25
C PHE A 109 0.56 0.13 4.71
N GLY A 110 -0.62 0.21 5.34
CA GLY A 110 -1.60 1.27 5.16
C GLY A 110 -2.35 1.29 3.82
N GLY A 111 -2.23 0.25 3.01
CA GLY A 111 -2.76 0.24 1.64
C GLY A 111 -4.19 -0.30 1.48
N SER A 112 -4.80 -0.86 2.54
CA SER A 112 -6.15 -1.44 2.46
C SER A 112 -7.23 -0.37 2.60
N ALA A 113 -7.38 0.46 1.59
CA ALA A 113 -8.35 1.56 1.56
C ALA A 113 -8.82 1.87 0.14
N SER A 114 -9.89 2.66 0.02
CA SER A 114 -10.44 3.06 -1.28
C SER A 114 -9.59 4.11 -2.01
N ARG A 115 -8.82 4.92 -1.27
CA ARG A 115 -7.94 5.96 -1.82
C ARG A 115 -6.69 6.09 -0.96
N LEU A 116 -5.58 6.43 -1.61
CA LEU A 116 -4.27 6.60 -0.98
C LEU A 116 -3.61 7.88 -1.48
N VAL A 117 -2.76 8.47 -0.65
CA VAL A 117 -1.76 9.47 -1.03
C VAL A 117 -0.39 8.86 -0.76
N VAL A 118 0.49 8.87 -1.75
CA VAL A 118 1.77 8.17 -1.66
C VAL A 118 2.84 8.86 -2.52
N PRO A 119 4.10 8.94 -2.04
CA PRO A 119 5.20 9.46 -2.85
C PRO A 119 5.33 8.65 -4.16
N HIS A 120 5.44 9.35 -5.27
CA HIS A 120 5.49 8.73 -6.60
C HIS A 120 6.65 7.73 -6.76
N GLN A 121 7.76 7.91 -6.01
CA GLN A 121 8.92 7.02 -6.03
C GLN A 121 8.64 5.65 -5.39
N ARG A 122 7.56 5.51 -4.64
CA ARG A 122 7.19 4.28 -3.95
C ARG A 122 6.24 3.38 -4.71
N VAL A 123 5.79 3.80 -5.86
CA VAL A 123 4.85 3.03 -6.68
C VAL A 123 5.52 2.48 -7.92
N VAL A 124 4.91 1.47 -8.52
CA VAL A 124 5.38 0.84 -9.76
C VAL A 124 4.26 0.88 -10.78
N ALA A 125 4.55 1.36 -12.00
CA ALA A 125 3.59 1.32 -13.10
C ALA A 125 3.28 -0.13 -13.49
N VAL A 126 1.99 -0.44 -13.62
CA VAL A 126 1.48 -1.78 -13.98
C VAL A 126 0.43 -1.71 -15.09
N ASP A 127 0.54 -0.72 -15.98
CA ASP A 127 -0.41 -0.49 -17.06
C ASP A 127 -0.56 -1.69 -18.01
N ALA A 128 0.47 -2.54 -18.10
CA ALA A 128 0.45 -3.75 -18.92
C ALA A 128 -0.40 -4.90 -18.32
N ILE A 129 -0.88 -4.76 -17.09
CA ILE A 129 -1.64 -5.79 -16.36
C ILE A 129 -3.04 -5.26 -16.06
N ASP A 130 -4.04 -5.72 -16.80
CA ASP A 130 -5.41 -5.21 -16.69
C ASP A 130 -6.20 -5.79 -15.52
N GLY A 131 -5.83 -6.95 -15.02
CA GLY A 131 -6.56 -7.69 -14.00
C GLY A 131 -6.14 -7.38 -12.56
N PRO A 132 -6.73 -8.10 -11.59
CA PRO A 132 -6.33 -8.04 -10.19
C PRO A 132 -4.96 -8.68 -9.93
N GLU A 133 -4.40 -9.42 -10.89
CA GLU A 133 -3.14 -10.17 -10.75
C GLU A 133 -1.96 -9.29 -10.37
N ALA A 134 -2.04 -8.00 -10.69
CA ALA A 134 -1.01 -7.02 -10.34
C ALA A 134 -0.81 -6.88 -8.81
N VAL A 135 -1.77 -7.27 -7.98
CA VAL A 135 -1.61 -7.32 -6.51
C VAL A 135 -0.52 -8.32 -6.10
N LEU A 136 -0.25 -9.35 -6.92
CA LEU A 136 0.76 -10.36 -6.66
C LEU A 136 2.20 -9.86 -6.84
N LEU A 137 2.38 -8.60 -7.26
CA LEU A 137 3.73 -8.06 -7.52
C LEU A 137 4.62 -8.11 -6.27
N ALA A 138 4.06 -7.89 -5.07
CA ALA A 138 4.82 -8.02 -3.81
C ALA A 138 5.35 -9.45 -3.61
N LEU A 139 4.50 -10.45 -3.83
CA LEU A 139 4.88 -11.86 -3.70
C LEU A 139 5.87 -12.28 -4.79
N ALA A 140 5.65 -11.83 -6.03
CA ALA A 140 6.56 -12.07 -7.13
C ALA A 140 7.95 -11.45 -6.88
N ALA A 141 8.00 -10.22 -6.36
CA ALA A 141 9.25 -9.57 -5.98
C ALA A 141 9.97 -10.34 -4.86
N THR A 142 9.25 -10.83 -3.87
CA THR A 142 9.80 -11.65 -2.78
C THR A 142 10.38 -12.97 -3.32
N ALA A 143 9.64 -13.65 -4.20
CA ALA A 143 10.11 -14.89 -4.83
C ALA A 143 11.36 -14.64 -5.69
N TYR A 144 11.33 -13.59 -6.52
CA TYR A 144 12.47 -13.19 -7.34
C TYR A 144 13.71 -12.86 -6.49
N HIS A 145 13.52 -12.11 -5.39
CA HIS A 145 14.60 -11.77 -4.48
C HIS A 145 15.27 -13.02 -3.89
N SER A 146 14.48 -14.04 -3.55
CA SER A 146 14.97 -15.30 -3.01
C SER A 146 15.87 -16.05 -4.00
N VAL A 147 15.52 -16.06 -5.30
CA VAL A 147 16.28 -16.76 -6.34
C VAL A 147 17.44 -15.93 -6.89
N SER A 148 17.35 -14.60 -6.83
CA SER A 148 18.41 -13.69 -7.29
C SER A 148 19.52 -13.44 -6.27
N GLY A 149 19.49 -14.15 -5.15
CA GLY A 149 20.50 -14.00 -4.08
C GLY A 149 20.46 -12.65 -3.36
N GLY A 150 19.28 -12.03 -3.30
CA GLY A 150 19.11 -10.76 -2.59
C GLY A 150 19.89 -9.59 -3.18
N GLY A 151 20.14 -9.61 -4.50
CA GLY A 151 20.95 -8.60 -5.19
C GLY A 151 22.47 -8.85 -5.11
N GLN A 152 22.92 -9.86 -4.40
CA GLN A 152 24.25 -10.42 -4.57
C GLN A 152 24.20 -11.42 -5.70
N GLN A 153 25.10 -11.30 -6.69
CA GLN A 153 25.22 -12.26 -7.79
C GLN A 153 25.76 -13.59 -7.27
N ALA A 154 24.97 -14.32 -6.52
CA ALA A 154 25.20 -15.74 -6.29
C ALA A 154 24.38 -16.48 -7.35
N PRO A 155 24.99 -17.29 -8.23
CA PRO A 155 24.24 -18.10 -9.18
C PRO A 155 23.40 -19.08 -8.38
N PHE A 156 22.09 -18.86 -8.33
CA PHE A 156 21.17 -19.90 -7.93
C PHE A 156 20.93 -20.77 -9.16
N GLU A 157 21.52 -21.94 -9.18
CA GLU A 157 21.14 -22.98 -10.14
C GLU A 157 19.92 -23.68 -9.55
N PRO A 158 18.73 -23.59 -10.20
CA PRO A 158 17.57 -24.33 -9.74
C PRO A 158 17.90 -25.83 -9.81
N PRO A 159 17.41 -26.64 -8.86
CA PRO A 159 17.58 -28.08 -8.93
C PRO A 159 16.98 -28.61 -10.22
N GLU A 160 17.71 -29.47 -10.92
CA GLU A 160 17.17 -30.19 -12.08
C GLU A 160 15.98 -31.03 -11.62
N LEU A 161 14.84 -30.87 -12.31
CA LEU A 161 13.62 -31.62 -12.06
C LEU A 161 13.71 -33.02 -12.68
#